data_d9761e6006edd7302fc3249ab3c98efc
#
_entry.id   d9761e6006edd7302fc3249ab3c98efc
#
_cell.length_a   1.000
_cell.length_b   1.000
_cell.length_c   1.000
_cell.angle_alpha   90.00
_cell.angle_beta   90.00
_cell.angle_gamma   90.00
#
_symmetry.space_group_name_H-M   'P 1'
#
loop_
_entity.id
_entity.type
_entity.pdbx_description
1 polymer ?
#
loop_
_entity_poly.entity_id
_entity_poly.type
_entity_poly.pdbx_seq_one_letter_code
_entity_poly.pdbx_strand_id
1 'polypeptide(L)'
;DTGGASASPSPPGLHKHSDFVPITATALHGYQFDMWEDANGSLDNFAELNATVDMSHSGSNVTVKALFKPLEYPVNLSAGVGGQVTIDPTAGPWKHFSVYPLLATPATGYSFTSWTGDANSTDSLTKGTADANNSLAIVGPVTLTANFALIDFNVTATVGSGSGSATGSGSYTINDTPQVT
;
A
#
# COMPACT_ATOMS: atom_id res chain seq x y z
N ASP A 1 -15.72 -1.08 11.05
CA ASP A 1 -15.96 -1.31 9.62
C ASP A 1 -16.24 -2.78 9.41
N THR A 2 -17.50 -3.12 9.25
CA THR A 2 -17.94 -4.49 8.98
C THR A 2 -17.59 -4.78 7.52
N GLY A 3 -16.35 -5.12 7.28
CA GLY A 3 -15.92 -5.56 5.96
C GLY A 3 -16.82 -6.68 5.48
N GLY A 4 -17.81 -6.32 4.67
CA GLY A 4 -18.94 -7.10 4.24
C GLY A 4 -18.66 -8.57 4.08
N ALA A 5 -19.14 -9.31 5.03
CA ALA A 5 -18.97 -10.74 5.09
C ALA A 5 -20.30 -11.36 5.49
N SER A 6 -20.50 -12.59 5.18
CA SER A 6 -21.66 -13.33 5.65
C SER A 6 -21.23 -14.42 6.64
N ALA A 7 -22.03 -14.59 7.67
CA ALA A 7 -21.98 -15.76 8.54
C ALA A 7 -23.41 -16.31 8.65
N SER A 8 -23.57 -17.60 8.54
CA SER A 8 -24.88 -18.22 8.63
C SER A 8 -24.80 -19.57 9.31
N PRO A 9 -25.80 -19.90 10.18
CA PRO A 9 -25.97 -21.26 10.63
C PRO A 9 -26.50 -22.14 9.48
N SER A 10 -26.16 -23.43 9.51
CA SER A 10 -26.66 -24.39 8.55
C SER A 10 -27.18 -25.62 9.32
N PRO A 11 -28.47 -25.95 9.23
CA PRO A 11 -29.56 -25.22 8.57
C PRO A 11 -29.96 -23.95 9.35
N PRO A 12 -30.46 -22.90 8.66
CA PRO A 12 -31.02 -21.73 9.36
C PRO A 12 -32.30 -22.07 10.06
N GLY A 13 -32.60 -21.45 11.19
CA GLY A 13 -33.87 -21.62 11.89
C GLY A 13 -33.73 -21.83 13.41
N LEU A 14 -34.81 -22.36 14.00
CA LEU A 14 -34.83 -22.69 15.43
C LEU A 14 -34.13 -24.02 15.69
N HIS A 15 -33.23 -24.04 16.63
CA HIS A 15 -32.48 -25.19 17.08
C HIS A 15 -32.92 -25.61 18.49
N LYS A 16 -32.84 -26.91 18.79
CA LYS A 16 -33.21 -27.45 20.09
C LYS A 16 -32.02 -27.41 21.03
N HIS A 17 -32.32 -27.48 22.33
CA HIS A 17 -31.28 -27.76 23.33
C HIS A 17 -30.56 -29.07 22.97
N SER A 18 -29.24 -29.06 23.08
CA SER A 18 -28.32 -30.14 22.70
C SER A 18 -28.12 -30.35 21.17
N ASP A 19 -28.60 -29.45 20.33
CA ASP A 19 -28.19 -29.47 18.91
C ASP A 19 -26.75 -28.98 18.79
N PHE A 20 -26.02 -29.54 17.81
CA PHE A 20 -24.70 -29.05 17.35
C PHE A 20 -24.91 -28.37 15.99
N VAL A 21 -24.82 -27.03 15.98
CA VAL A 21 -25.18 -26.23 14.81
C VAL A 21 -23.89 -25.79 14.09
N PRO A 22 -23.60 -26.34 12.89
CA PRO A 22 -22.46 -25.87 12.12
C PRO A 22 -22.70 -24.45 11.61
N ILE A 23 -21.67 -23.62 11.73
CA ILE A 23 -21.64 -22.26 11.21
C ILE A 23 -20.43 -22.06 10.29
N THR A 24 -20.56 -21.19 9.32
CA THR A 24 -19.50 -20.87 8.37
C THR A 24 -19.43 -19.36 8.16
N ALA A 25 -18.22 -18.81 8.17
CA ALA A 25 -17.96 -17.44 7.81
C ALA A 25 -17.34 -17.35 6.41
N THR A 26 -17.74 -16.35 5.64
CA THR A 26 -17.19 -16.08 4.30
C THR A 26 -16.73 -14.64 4.23
N ALA A 27 -15.43 -14.45 4.02
CA ALA A 27 -14.85 -13.11 3.86
C ALA A 27 -15.13 -12.56 2.46
N LEU A 28 -15.38 -11.26 2.35
CA LEU A 28 -15.38 -10.55 1.07
C LEU A 28 -13.96 -10.26 0.57
N HIS A 29 -13.86 -9.86 -0.69
CA HIS A 29 -12.61 -9.46 -1.32
C HIS A 29 -11.88 -8.39 -0.49
N GLY A 30 -10.59 -8.59 -0.27
CA GLY A 30 -9.75 -7.67 0.51
C GLY A 30 -9.79 -7.90 2.03
N TYR A 31 -10.57 -8.86 2.50
CA TYR A 31 -10.65 -9.23 3.91
C TYR A 31 -10.29 -10.71 4.11
N GLN A 32 -9.87 -11.03 5.33
CA GLN A 32 -9.71 -12.38 5.81
C GLN A 32 -10.47 -12.55 7.13
N PHE A 33 -10.90 -13.76 7.39
CA PHE A 33 -11.48 -14.11 8.67
C PHE A 33 -10.44 -13.90 9.78
N ASP A 34 -10.89 -13.35 10.90
CA ASP A 34 -10.03 -13.14 12.07
C ASP A 34 -10.38 -14.15 13.16
N MET A 35 -11.60 -14.08 13.64
CA MET A 35 -12.09 -14.98 14.67
C MET A 35 -13.62 -14.93 14.79
N TRP A 36 -14.17 -15.89 15.52
CA TRP A 36 -15.52 -15.81 16.05
C TRP A 36 -15.51 -15.16 17.44
N GLU A 37 -16.48 -14.29 17.69
CA GLU A 37 -16.87 -13.87 19.03
C GLU A 37 -18.09 -14.63 19.51
N ASP A 38 -18.02 -15.19 20.71
CA ASP A 38 -19.13 -15.84 21.38
C ASP A 38 -19.17 -15.42 22.85
N ALA A 39 -20.21 -14.71 23.25
CA ALA A 39 -20.41 -14.25 24.60
C ALA A 39 -20.86 -15.38 25.55
N ASN A 40 -21.30 -16.51 25.03
CA ASN A 40 -21.96 -17.59 25.78
C ASN A 40 -21.05 -18.80 26.02
N GLY A 41 -19.89 -18.88 25.35
CA GLY A 41 -18.97 -20.01 25.45
C GLY A 41 -19.50 -21.30 24.80
N SER A 42 -20.30 -21.16 23.74
CA SER A 42 -20.97 -22.25 23.06
C SER A 42 -20.21 -22.76 21.83
N LEU A 43 -19.08 -22.09 21.45
CA LEU A 43 -18.29 -22.46 20.27
C LEU A 43 -17.21 -23.48 20.61
N ASP A 44 -17.04 -24.45 19.71
CA ASP A 44 -15.97 -25.44 19.76
C ASP A 44 -14.61 -24.89 19.25
N ASN A 45 -14.67 -23.94 18.31
CA ASN A 45 -13.47 -23.35 17.72
C ASN A 45 -13.69 -21.88 17.32
N PHE A 46 -12.85 -20.98 17.84
CA PHE A 46 -12.93 -19.54 17.59
C PHE A 46 -12.10 -19.10 16.39
N ALA A 47 -11.12 -19.89 15.97
CA ALA A 47 -10.10 -19.49 15.00
C ALA A 47 -10.34 -19.99 13.57
N GLU A 48 -11.28 -20.89 13.38
CA GLU A 48 -11.56 -21.50 12.08
C GLU A 48 -12.80 -20.90 11.43
N LEU A 49 -12.78 -20.80 10.10
CA LEU A 49 -13.93 -20.35 9.30
C LEU A 49 -15.20 -21.16 9.55
N ASN A 50 -15.02 -22.47 9.75
CA ASN A 50 -16.08 -23.38 10.09
C ASN A 50 -15.98 -23.72 11.57
N ALA A 51 -17.05 -23.50 12.29
CA ALA A 51 -17.16 -23.83 13.70
C ALA A 51 -18.50 -24.49 14.00
N THR A 52 -18.67 -25.02 15.21
CA THR A 52 -19.90 -25.62 15.68
C THR A 52 -20.35 -24.94 16.96
N VAL A 53 -21.62 -24.55 16.98
CA VAL A 53 -22.27 -24.02 18.19
C VAL A 53 -22.94 -25.17 18.93
N ASP A 54 -22.51 -25.40 20.15
CA ASP A 54 -23.16 -26.37 21.06
C ASP A 54 -24.28 -25.69 21.84
N MET A 55 -25.51 -26.02 21.50
CA MET A 55 -26.71 -25.45 22.11
C MET A 55 -26.97 -25.99 23.54
N SER A 56 -26.24 -26.99 24.00
CA SER A 56 -26.42 -27.55 25.33
C SER A 56 -25.92 -26.60 26.46
N HIS A 57 -25.01 -25.69 26.14
CA HIS A 57 -24.46 -24.74 27.08
C HIS A 57 -25.31 -23.47 27.26
N SER A 58 -26.38 -23.33 26.46
CA SER A 58 -27.21 -22.12 26.49
C SER A 58 -28.62 -22.44 26.97
N GLY A 59 -29.08 -21.71 27.97
CA GLY A 59 -30.50 -21.68 28.41
C GLY A 59 -31.34 -20.70 27.60
N SER A 60 -30.78 -20.05 26.57
CA SER A 60 -31.44 -19.01 25.77
C SER A 60 -30.83 -18.93 24.36
N ASN A 61 -31.19 -17.91 23.60
CA ASN A 61 -30.63 -17.66 22.27
C ASN A 61 -29.11 -17.45 22.34
N VAL A 62 -28.41 -18.08 21.43
CA VAL A 62 -26.95 -17.92 21.23
C VAL A 62 -26.71 -16.91 20.10
N THR A 63 -25.80 -15.98 20.32
CA THR A 63 -25.36 -15.03 19.30
C THR A 63 -23.85 -15.15 19.16
N VAL A 64 -23.41 -15.52 17.97
CA VAL A 64 -21.99 -15.54 17.59
C VAL A 64 -21.74 -14.52 16.50
N LYS A 65 -20.55 -13.90 16.49
CA LYS A 65 -20.15 -12.92 15.47
C LYS A 65 -18.89 -13.38 14.78
N ALA A 66 -18.89 -13.34 13.46
CA ALA A 66 -17.67 -13.48 12.68
C ALA A 66 -16.96 -12.13 12.58
N LEU A 67 -15.71 -12.06 12.96
CA LEU A 67 -14.85 -10.90 12.81
C LEU A 67 -13.95 -11.09 11.61
N PHE A 68 -13.72 -10.00 10.88
CA PHE A 68 -12.87 -9.97 9.69
C PHE A 68 -11.90 -8.81 9.78
N LYS A 69 -10.70 -9.01 9.25
CA LYS A 69 -9.67 -7.97 9.15
C LYS A 69 -9.24 -7.79 7.71
N PRO A 70 -8.82 -6.58 7.31
CA PRO A 70 -8.27 -6.35 5.98
C PRO A 70 -7.08 -7.27 5.72
N LEU A 71 -6.93 -7.72 4.48
CA LEU A 71 -5.69 -8.34 4.03
C LEU A 71 -4.54 -7.33 4.12
N GLU A 72 -3.35 -7.81 4.43
CA GLU A 72 -2.14 -7.03 4.49
C GLU A 72 -1.19 -7.48 3.39
N TYR A 73 -0.54 -6.52 2.73
CA TYR A 73 0.36 -6.80 1.61
C TYR A 73 1.75 -6.22 1.84
N PRO A 74 2.79 -6.87 1.31
CA PRO A 74 4.13 -6.30 1.29
C PRO A 74 4.19 -5.08 0.37
N VAL A 75 4.89 -4.04 0.80
CA VAL A 75 5.24 -2.87 -0.01
C VAL A 75 6.76 -2.76 -0.04
N ASN A 76 7.33 -2.92 -1.23
CA ASN A 76 8.75 -2.83 -1.50
C ASN A 76 9.02 -1.56 -2.30
N LEU A 77 9.72 -0.62 -1.69
CA LEU A 77 10.09 0.65 -2.32
C LEU A 77 11.59 0.73 -2.48
N SER A 78 12.04 1.22 -3.62
CA SER A 78 13.43 1.49 -3.91
C SER A 78 13.60 2.86 -4.56
N ALA A 79 14.76 3.47 -4.38
CA ALA A 79 15.14 4.70 -5.05
C ALA A 79 16.33 4.43 -5.98
N GLY A 80 16.27 4.92 -7.20
CA GLY A 80 17.39 5.00 -8.10
C GLY A 80 18.46 5.97 -7.59
N VAL A 81 19.58 6.02 -8.28
CA VAL A 81 20.66 6.99 -7.98
C VAL A 81 20.09 8.41 -8.06
N GLY A 82 20.46 9.26 -7.11
CA GLY A 82 20.09 10.66 -7.09
C GLY A 82 18.84 11.03 -6.30
N GLY A 83 18.35 10.14 -5.43
CA GLY A 83 17.23 10.49 -4.55
C GLY A 83 16.91 9.44 -3.50
N GLN A 84 15.83 9.66 -2.81
CA GLN A 84 15.29 8.75 -1.81
C GLN A 84 13.77 8.68 -1.89
N VAL A 85 13.18 7.63 -1.31
CA VAL A 85 11.75 7.43 -1.24
C VAL A 85 11.32 7.24 0.22
N THR A 86 10.19 7.81 0.56
CA THR A 86 9.55 7.65 1.88
C THR A 86 8.07 7.37 1.72
N ILE A 87 7.52 6.58 2.63
CA ILE A 87 6.10 6.32 2.77
C ILE A 87 5.72 6.54 4.24
N ASP A 88 4.52 7.04 4.50
CA ASP A 88 4.04 7.29 5.86
C ASP A 88 2.80 6.42 6.16
N PRO A 89 2.84 5.59 7.23
CA PRO A 89 3.96 5.32 8.13
C PRO A 89 5.13 4.62 7.43
N THR A 90 6.34 4.70 7.97
CA THR A 90 7.56 4.11 7.37
C THR A 90 7.61 2.59 7.42
N ALA A 91 6.71 1.97 8.17
CA ALA A 91 6.57 0.52 8.28
C ALA A 91 5.10 0.13 8.31
N GLY A 92 4.79 -1.03 7.68
CA GLY A 92 3.45 -1.61 7.70
C GLY A 92 2.90 -1.92 9.09
N PRO A 93 1.73 -2.51 9.16
CA PRO A 93 1.08 -3.28 8.09
C PRO A 93 0.38 -2.40 7.01
N TRP A 94 0.51 -2.84 5.75
CA TRP A 94 -0.10 -2.17 4.60
C TRP A 94 -1.43 -2.83 4.27
N LYS A 95 -2.51 -2.23 4.77
CA LYS A 95 -3.85 -2.82 4.73
C LYS A 95 -4.54 -2.58 3.39
N HIS A 96 -5.22 -3.61 2.90
CA HIS A 96 -6.08 -3.49 1.71
C HIS A 96 -7.08 -2.34 1.85
N PHE A 97 -7.37 -1.63 0.77
CA PHE A 97 -8.20 -0.43 0.68
C PHE A 97 -7.69 0.82 1.44
N SER A 98 -6.52 0.76 2.05
CA SER A 98 -5.92 1.95 2.68
C SER A 98 -5.05 2.72 1.68
N VAL A 99 -4.93 4.02 1.90
CA VAL A 99 -4.10 4.92 1.08
C VAL A 99 -3.05 5.55 1.96
N TYR A 100 -1.80 5.50 1.51
CA TYR A 100 -0.64 5.97 2.25
C TYR A 100 0.13 7.05 1.48
N PRO A 101 0.53 8.18 2.12
CA PRO A 101 1.39 9.18 1.49
C PRO A 101 2.72 8.60 1.05
N LEU A 102 3.12 8.88 -0.18
CA LEU A 102 4.34 8.40 -0.82
C LEU A 102 5.10 9.58 -1.43
N LEU A 103 6.38 9.72 -1.10
CA LEU A 103 7.19 10.84 -1.56
C LEU A 103 8.54 10.35 -2.10
N ALA A 104 8.87 10.78 -3.32
CA ALA A 104 10.21 10.71 -3.89
C ALA A 104 10.90 12.06 -3.73
N THR A 105 12.06 12.08 -3.08
CA THR A 105 12.82 13.31 -2.82
C THR A 105 14.14 13.26 -3.59
N PRO A 106 14.32 14.10 -4.63
CA PRO A 106 15.58 14.20 -5.35
C PRO A 106 16.70 14.73 -4.45
N ALA A 107 17.91 14.23 -4.64
CA ALA A 107 19.12 14.83 -4.09
C ALA A 107 19.51 16.09 -4.87
N THR A 108 20.43 16.89 -4.31
CA THR A 108 20.94 18.10 -4.99
C THR A 108 21.50 17.75 -6.36
N GLY A 109 21.07 18.48 -7.38
CA GLY A 109 21.47 18.29 -8.78
C GLY A 109 20.72 17.20 -9.52
N TYR A 110 19.72 16.60 -8.89
CA TYR A 110 18.83 15.62 -9.53
C TYR A 110 17.39 16.12 -9.56
N SER A 111 16.64 15.62 -10.49
CA SER A 111 15.18 15.77 -10.58
C SER A 111 14.52 14.40 -10.59
N PHE A 112 13.33 14.29 -10.00
CA PHE A 112 12.51 13.11 -10.13
C PHE A 112 12.02 12.98 -11.57
N THR A 113 12.03 11.77 -12.13
CA THR A 113 11.56 11.51 -13.48
C THR A 113 10.29 10.69 -13.52
N SER A 114 10.26 9.59 -12.79
CA SER A 114 9.09 8.69 -12.80
C SER A 114 9.14 7.66 -11.68
N TRP A 115 7.97 7.09 -11.39
CA TRP A 115 7.84 5.80 -10.72
C TRP A 115 7.82 4.69 -11.76
N THR A 116 8.48 3.57 -11.47
CA THR A 116 8.44 2.33 -12.25
C THR A 116 8.15 1.14 -11.35
N GLY A 117 7.53 0.11 -11.91
CA GLY A 117 7.14 -1.13 -11.24
C GLY A 117 6.36 -2.02 -12.20
N ASP A 118 5.76 -3.09 -11.68
CA ASP A 118 4.75 -3.83 -12.45
C ASP A 118 3.46 -3.00 -12.62
N ALA A 119 2.57 -3.44 -13.51
CA ALA A 119 1.34 -2.70 -13.82
C ALA A 119 0.46 -2.49 -12.58
N ASN A 120 0.29 -3.52 -11.73
CA ASN A 120 -0.53 -3.42 -10.53
C ASN A 120 0.05 -2.41 -9.53
N SER A 121 1.38 -2.35 -9.40
CA SER A 121 2.06 -1.41 -8.52
C SER A 121 1.95 0.03 -9.02
N THR A 122 2.11 0.27 -10.32
CA THR A 122 1.96 1.60 -10.92
C THR A 122 0.52 2.08 -10.92
N ASP A 123 -0.45 1.19 -11.11
CA ASP A 123 -1.89 1.50 -11.04
C ASP A 123 -2.36 1.84 -9.61
N SER A 124 -1.59 1.42 -8.60
CA SER A 124 -1.83 1.78 -7.21
C SER A 124 -1.46 3.23 -6.86
N LEU A 125 -0.74 3.94 -7.75
CA LEU A 125 -0.38 5.33 -7.58
C LEU A 125 -1.57 6.25 -7.91
N THR A 126 -2.04 7.03 -6.95
CA THR A 126 -3.26 7.84 -7.10
C THR A 126 -3.11 9.04 -8.03
N LYS A 127 -1.86 9.49 -8.27
CA LYS A 127 -1.52 10.62 -9.17
C LYS A 127 -0.71 10.20 -10.39
N GLY A 128 -0.64 8.87 -10.66
CA GLY A 128 0.13 8.33 -11.76
C GLY A 128 1.65 8.34 -11.52
N THR A 129 2.41 7.92 -12.54
CA THR A 129 3.84 7.65 -12.41
C THR A 129 4.75 8.88 -12.47
N ALA A 130 4.23 10.05 -12.85
CA ALA A 130 5.02 11.28 -13.05
C ALA A 130 5.05 12.24 -11.85
N ASP A 131 4.25 11.99 -10.82
CA ASP A 131 4.19 12.86 -9.64
C ASP A 131 5.05 12.28 -8.50
N ALA A 132 6.09 13.04 -8.10
CA ALA A 132 6.97 12.67 -6.99
C ALA A 132 6.25 12.65 -5.64
N ASN A 133 5.27 13.53 -5.45
CA ASN A 133 4.43 13.62 -4.26
C ASN A 133 3.12 12.88 -4.50
N ASN A 134 3.12 11.61 -4.25
CA ASN A 134 2.04 10.69 -4.58
C ASN A 134 1.32 10.14 -3.34
N SER A 135 0.39 9.26 -3.58
CA SER A 135 -0.20 8.39 -2.56
C SER A 135 -0.37 7.00 -3.15
N LEU A 136 -0.19 5.99 -2.32
CA LEU A 136 -0.24 4.59 -2.68
C LEU A 136 -1.53 3.96 -2.15
N ALA A 137 -2.43 3.55 -3.04
CA ALA A 137 -3.64 2.80 -2.69
C ALA A 137 -3.32 1.30 -2.67
N ILE A 138 -3.49 0.65 -1.54
CA ILE A 138 -3.14 -0.77 -1.39
C ILE A 138 -4.30 -1.65 -1.88
N VAL A 139 -4.09 -2.32 -2.99
CA VAL A 139 -5.03 -3.30 -3.57
C VAL A 139 -4.38 -4.68 -3.76
N GLY A 140 -3.08 -4.80 -3.51
CA GLY A 140 -2.26 -6.00 -3.63
C GLY A 140 -0.82 -5.73 -3.21
N PRO A 141 0.10 -6.71 -3.40
CA PRO A 141 1.53 -6.51 -3.23
C PRO A 141 2.04 -5.39 -4.13
N VAL A 142 2.95 -4.56 -3.62
CA VAL A 142 3.50 -3.41 -4.36
C VAL A 142 5.01 -3.49 -4.42
N THR A 143 5.57 -3.23 -5.61
CA THR A 143 7.01 -3.03 -5.84
C THR A 143 7.21 -1.84 -6.75
N LEU A 144 7.75 -0.74 -6.23
CA LEU A 144 7.97 0.51 -6.95
C LEU A 144 9.40 1.01 -6.80
N THR A 145 9.90 1.62 -7.87
CA THR A 145 11.19 2.31 -7.89
C THR A 145 10.98 3.77 -8.30
N ALA A 146 11.47 4.70 -7.49
CA ALA A 146 11.57 6.11 -7.84
C ALA A 146 12.83 6.33 -8.71
N ASN A 147 12.67 6.94 -9.86
CA ASN A 147 13.77 7.23 -10.78
C ASN A 147 14.10 8.72 -10.78
N PHE A 148 15.38 9.02 -10.90
CA PHE A 148 15.91 10.39 -10.91
C PHE A 148 16.89 10.56 -12.05
N ALA A 149 17.04 11.80 -12.54
CA ALA A 149 18.02 12.17 -13.54
C ALA A 149 18.80 13.39 -13.07
N LEU A 150 20.04 13.50 -13.51
CA LEU A 150 20.83 14.72 -13.33
C LEU A 150 20.13 15.90 -14.01
N ILE A 151 20.21 17.07 -13.37
CA ILE A 151 19.73 18.32 -13.95
C ILE A 151 20.84 18.90 -14.81
N ASP A 152 20.51 19.23 -16.07
CA ASP A 152 21.40 19.93 -16.98
C ASP A 152 21.28 21.45 -16.78
N PHE A 153 22.41 22.11 -16.67
CA PHE A 153 22.53 23.58 -16.61
C PHE A 153 23.22 24.09 -17.87
N ASN A 154 22.63 25.08 -18.53
CA ASN A 154 23.22 25.73 -19.68
C ASN A 154 24.05 26.92 -19.27
N VAL A 155 25.33 26.91 -19.67
CA VAL A 155 26.23 28.06 -19.57
C VAL A 155 26.33 28.70 -20.96
N THR A 156 26.14 30.03 -21.03
CA THR A 156 26.32 30.81 -22.23
C THR A 156 27.41 31.84 -21.99
N ALA A 157 28.53 31.69 -22.67
CA ALA A 157 29.59 32.67 -22.70
C ALA A 157 29.47 33.55 -23.93
N THR A 158 29.46 34.89 -23.74
CA THR A 158 29.34 35.89 -24.85
C THR A 158 30.35 36.98 -24.70
N VAL A 159 30.77 37.52 -25.81
CA VAL A 159 31.59 38.76 -25.84
C VAL A 159 30.66 39.96 -25.66
N GLY A 160 30.85 40.74 -24.60
CA GLY A 160 30.05 41.92 -24.29
C GLY A 160 30.32 43.13 -25.16
N SER A 161 31.62 43.46 -25.40
CA SER A 161 32.06 44.58 -26.26
C SER A 161 33.53 44.39 -26.66
N GLY A 162 33.93 45.03 -27.75
CA GLY A 162 35.29 44.95 -28.31
C GLY A 162 35.49 43.73 -29.24
N SER A 163 36.76 43.46 -29.58
CA SER A 163 37.17 42.31 -30.37
C SER A 163 37.73 41.22 -29.47
N GLY A 164 37.15 40.04 -29.54
CA GLY A 164 37.59 38.90 -28.72
C GLY A 164 36.77 37.64 -29.05
N SER A 165 37.05 36.57 -28.32
CA SER A 165 36.26 35.35 -28.34
C SER A 165 35.89 34.93 -26.92
N ALA A 166 34.77 34.32 -26.73
CA ALA A 166 34.38 33.68 -25.48
C ALA A 166 34.11 32.20 -25.72
N THR A 167 34.60 31.35 -24.82
CA THR A 167 34.43 29.88 -24.90
C THR A 167 33.79 29.37 -23.62
N GLY A 168 33.37 28.12 -23.58
CA GLY A 168 32.79 27.51 -22.43
C GLY A 168 31.23 27.48 -22.41
N SER A 169 30.60 27.85 -23.54
CA SER A 169 29.17 27.60 -23.68
C SER A 169 28.90 26.12 -23.81
N GLY A 170 27.88 25.62 -23.11
CA GLY A 170 27.53 24.23 -23.15
C GLY A 170 26.50 23.83 -22.08
N SER A 171 26.11 22.59 -22.11
CA SER A 171 25.27 21.96 -21.05
C SER A 171 26.20 21.24 -20.08
N TYR A 172 25.96 21.45 -18.80
CA TYR A 172 26.75 20.92 -17.69
C TYR A 172 25.85 20.37 -16.61
N THR A 173 26.32 19.33 -15.92
CA THR A 173 25.67 18.78 -14.73
C THR A 173 26.34 19.28 -13.46
N ILE A 174 25.77 18.96 -12.29
CA ILE A 174 26.28 19.45 -10.98
C ILE A 174 27.73 19.07 -10.71
N ASN A 175 28.22 17.99 -11.31
CA ASN A 175 29.59 17.51 -11.10
C ASN A 175 30.61 18.05 -12.14
N ASP A 176 30.13 18.79 -13.12
CA ASP A 176 31.00 19.36 -14.16
C ASP A 176 31.68 20.65 -13.65
N THR A 177 32.89 20.85 -14.10
CA THR A 177 33.69 22.08 -13.85
C THR A 177 33.94 22.79 -15.16
N PRO A 178 32.99 23.59 -15.68
CA PRO A 178 33.17 24.29 -16.94
C PRO A 178 34.34 25.29 -16.85
N GLN A 179 35.17 25.31 -17.90
CA GLN A 179 36.23 26.30 -18.06
C GLN A 179 35.73 27.36 -19.05
N VAL A 180 35.64 28.61 -18.56
CA VAL A 180 35.27 29.77 -19.39
C VAL A 180 36.55 30.60 -19.59
N THR A 181 36.94 30.84 -20.83
CA THR A 181 38.10 31.64 -21.21
C THR A 181 37.71 32.74 -22.21
#